data_fe2e027b06ca24d3e67fa5cc83868bc7
#
_entry.id   fe2e027b06ca24d3e67fa5cc83868bc7
#
_cell.length_a   1.000
_cell.length_b   1.000
_cell.length_c   1.000
_cell.angle_alpha   90.00
_cell.angle_beta   90.00
_cell.angle_gamma   90.00
#
_symmetry.space_group_name_H-M   'P 1'
#
loop_
_entity.id
_entity.type
_entity.pdbx_description
1 polymer ?
#
loop_
_entity_poly.entity_id
_entity_poly.type
_entity_poly.pdbx_seq_one_letter_code
_entity_poly.pdbx_strand_id
1 'polypeptide(L)'
;MHLKTISKISEDWDGKTYCGLNLEWDYYKREVLVWIPNYVTKALHKFQHPTPKRAQYAPDQWMHPNYCATKQLATPLDTSPPIPEGKKRTRKQIIGSLLYYAHTMDCTMLPTNNTLAEQQSSPNKNTESAIIHFLEYAATNMSAIIQYKDSYW
;
A
#
# COMPACT_ATOMS: atom_id res chain seq x y z
N MET A 1 -4.48 -27.07 28.70
CA MET A 1 -3.03 -26.81 28.92
C MET A 1 -2.10 -27.68 28.07
N HIS A 2 -2.60 -28.49 27.13
CA HIS A 2 -1.77 -29.37 26.27
C HIS A 2 -1.17 -28.75 25.02
N LEU A 3 -1.69 -27.61 24.53
CA LEU A 3 -1.23 -27.01 23.24
C LEU A 3 0.19 -26.43 23.33
N LYS A 4 0.58 -25.86 24.48
CA LYS A 4 1.92 -25.27 24.67
C LYS A 4 3.07 -26.28 24.63
N THR A 5 2.77 -27.56 24.84
CA THR A 5 3.77 -28.65 24.79
C THR A 5 4.09 -29.10 23.36
N ILE A 6 3.17 -28.83 22.41
CA ILE A 6 3.25 -29.32 21.02
C ILE A 6 3.64 -28.18 20.06
N SER A 7 3.26 -26.94 20.40
CA SER A 7 3.46 -25.78 19.53
C SER A 7 3.89 -24.56 20.33
N LYS A 8 4.77 -23.73 19.72
CA LYS A 8 5.14 -22.43 20.29
C LYS A 8 3.93 -21.49 20.17
N ILE A 9 3.26 -21.23 21.25
CA ILE A 9 2.07 -20.38 21.30
C ILE A 9 2.46 -19.07 22.00
N SER A 10 2.15 -17.93 21.35
CA SER A 10 2.16 -16.61 21.97
C SER A 10 0.75 -16.26 22.43
N GLU A 11 0.63 -15.66 23.60
CA GLU A 11 -0.63 -15.21 24.19
C GLU A 11 -0.61 -13.69 24.33
N ASP A 12 -1.69 -13.04 23.93
CA ASP A 12 -1.91 -11.61 24.12
C ASP A 12 -3.29 -11.41 24.75
N TRP A 13 -3.33 -11.39 26.07
CA TRP A 13 -4.55 -11.24 26.87
C TRP A 13 -5.12 -9.82 26.84
N ASP A 14 -4.27 -8.82 26.56
CA ASP A 14 -4.68 -7.43 26.46
C ASP A 14 -5.23 -7.09 25.05
N GLY A 15 -5.08 -8.03 24.09
CA GLY A 15 -5.52 -7.83 22.72
C GLY A 15 -4.82 -6.65 22.02
N LYS A 16 -3.53 -6.44 22.31
CA LYS A 16 -2.74 -5.32 21.73
C LYS A 16 -2.22 -5.60 20.35
N THR A 17 -2.11 -6.90 19.97
CA THR A 17 -1.58 -7.29 18.67
C THR A 17 -2.42 -8.38 18.02
N TYR A 18 -2.71 -8.21 16.73
CA TYR A 18 -3.42 -9.21 15.94
C TYR A 18 -2.88 -9.25 14.50
N CYS A 19 -2.35 -10.41 14.08
CA CYS A 19 -1.82 -10.62 12.72
C CYS A 19 -0.83 -9.53 12.24
N GLY A 20 -0.01 -8.99 13.14
CA GLY A 20 0.95 -7.92 12.83
C GLY A 20 0.38 -6.51 12.89
N LEU A 21 -0.90 -6.38 13.22
CA LEU A 21 -1.55 -5.10 13.52
C LEU A 21 -1.39 -4.79 15.01
N ASN A 22 -1.21 -3.54 15.35
CA ASN A 22 -1.33 -3.04 16.71
C ASN A 22 -2.76 -2.52 16.92
N LEU A 23 -3.30 -2.79 18.11
CA LEU A 23 -4.63 -2.37 18.50
C LEU A 23 -4.52 -1.58 19.82
N GLU A 24 -5.19 -0.44 19.86
CA GLU A 24 -5.36 0.36 21.06
C GLU A 24 -6.85 0.53 21.36
N TRP A 25 -7.28 -0.03 22.48
CA TRP A 25 -8.65 -0.07 22.91
C TRP A 25 -8.97 1.06 23.88
N ASP A 26 -9.94 1.92 23.53
CA ASP A 26 -10.55 2.86 24.46
C ASP A 26 -11.97 2.38 24.79
N TYR A 27 -12.09 1.58 25.82
CA TYR A 27 -13.38 1.01 26.24
C TYR A 27 -14.37 2.08 26.72
N TYR A 28 -13.86 3.20 27.23
CA TYR A 28 -14.71 4.29 27.69
C TYR A 28 -15.38 5.02 26.52
N LYS A 29 -14.62 5.29 25.48
CA LYS A 29 -15.13 5.91 24.24
C LYS A 29 -15.71 4.89 23.27
N ARG A 30 -15.58 3.58 23.56
CA ARG A 30 -15.96 2.49 22.65
C ARG A 30 -15.31 2.61 21.30
N GLU A 31 -14.01 2.83 21.30
CA GLU A 31 -13.19 3.00 20.10
C GLU A 31 -12.04 2.02 20.10
N VAL A 32 -11.58 1.67 18.89
CA VAL A 32 -10.33 0.95 18.71
C VAL A 32 -9.55 1.60 17.58
N LEU A 33 -8.28 1.89 17.84
CA LEU A 33 -7.32 2.33 16.85
C LEU A 33 -6.50 1.13 16.37
N VAL A 34 -6.34 1.01 15.06
CA VAL A 34 -5.61 -0.08 14.43
C VAL A 34 -4.54 0.50 13.51
N TRP A 35 -3.29 0.02 13.63
CA TRP A 35 -2.19 0.44 12.77
C TRP A 35 -1.10 -0.64 12.64
N ILE A 36 -0.23 -0.48 11.64
CA ILE A 36 0.97 -1.33 11.49
C ILE A 36 2.20 -0.47 11.72
N PRO A 37 2.98 -0.72 12.80
CA PRO A 37 4.13 0.11 13.12
C PRO A 37 5.24 -0.06 12.08
N ASN A 38 5.73 1.07 11.55
CA ASN A 38 6.90 1.15 10.67
C ASN A 38 6.85 0.26 9.42
N TYR A 39 5.67 -0.16 8.95
CA TYR A 39 5.57 -1.04 7.79
C TYR A 39 6.11 -0.36 6.53
N VAL A 40 5.59 0.82 6.22
CA VAL A 40 6.00 1.59 5.04
C VAL A 40 7.48 1.97 5.14
N THR A 41 7.93 2.43 6.30
CA THR A 41 9.36 2.77 6.53
C THR A 41 10.28 1.59 6.23
N LYS A 42 9.93 0.38 6.70
CA LYS A 42 10.69 -0.85 6.42
C LYS A 42 10.66 -1.20 4.93
N ALA A 43 9.52 -1.02 4.27
CA ALA A 43 9.39 -1.27 2.83
C ALA A 43 10.26 -0.29 2.02
N LEU A 44 10.21 1.01 2.33
CA LEU A 44 11.04 2.03 1.67
C LEU A 44 12.53 1.77 1.85
N HIS A 45 12.95 1.41 3.06
CA HIS A 45 14.33 1.03 3.33
C HIS A 45 14.76 -0.22 2.55
N LYS A 46 13.93 -1.26 2.51
CA LYS A 46 14.19 -2.49 1.74
C LYS A 46 14.39 -2.20 0.26
N PHE A 47 13.61 -1.29 -0.32
CA PHE A 47 13.67 -0.93 -1.72
C PHE A 47 14.61 0.25 -2.01
N GLN A 48 15.34 0.73 -0.98
CA GLN A 48 16.30 1.84 -1.07
C GLN A 48 15.69 3.10 -1.71
N HIS A 49 14.39 3.35 -1.41
CA HIS A 49 13.72 4.52 -1.94
C HIS A 49 14.14 5.77 -1.17
N PRO A 50 14.61 6.83 -1.84
CA PRO A 50 15.01 8.07 -1.19
C PRO A 50 13.79 8.82 -0.63
N THR A 51 14.02 9.65 0.40
CA THR A 51 12.98 10.55 0.90
C THR A 51 12.52 11.48 -0.23
N PRO A 52 11.22 11.59 -0.50
CA PRO A 52 10.71 12.42 -1.59
C PRO A 52 11.01 13.90 -1.33
N LYS A 53 11.39 14.63 -2.39
CA LYS A 53 11.64 16.07 -2.31
C LYS A 53 10.35 16.89 -2.16
N ARG A 54 9.22 16.33 -2.58
CA ARG A 54 7.89 16.93 -2.50
C ARG A 54 6.89 15.91 -1.99
N ALA A 55 6.00 16.35 -1.13
CA ALA A 55 4.91 15.52 -0.65
C ALA A 55 3.98 15.14 -1.81
N GLN A 56 3.54 13.88 -1.83
CA GLN A 56 2.55 13.37 -2.77
C GLN A 56 1.25 13.08 -2.02
N TYR A 57 0.16 13.68 -2.50
CA TYR A 57 -1.15 13.57 -1.84
C TYR A 57 -2.11 12.61 -2.54
N ALA A 58 -1.69 12.07 -3.68
CA ALA A 58 -2.45 11.05 -4.41
C ALA A 58 -1.52 9.89 -4.79
N PRO A 59 -1.99 8.63 -4.68
CA PRO A 59 -1.17 7.46 -5.01
C PRO A 59 -0.90 7.33 -6.51
N ASP A 60 -1.72 7.94 -7.35
CA ASP A 60 -1.56 7.98 -8.80
C ASP A 60 -1.32 9.40 -9.30
N GLN A 61 -0.67 9.51 -10.46
CA GLN A 61 -0.46 10.80 -11.12
C GLN A 61 -1.79 11.30 -11.67
N TRP A 62 -2.11 12.57 -11.36
CA TRP A 62 -3.29 13.19 -11.92
C TRP A 62 -3.17 13.33 -13.43
N MET A 63 -4.16 12.80 -14.15
CA MET A 63 -4.30 12.99 -15.59
C MET A 63 -5.53 13.86 -15.86
N HIS A 64 -5.37 14.82 -16.78
CA HIS A 64 -6.48 15.68 -17.16
C HIS A 64 -7.58 14.86 -17.84
N PRO A 65 -8.82 14.84 -17.30
CA PRO A 65 -9.90 14.13 -17.96
C PRO A 65 -10.27 14.79 -19.28
N ASN A 66 -10.36 14.00 -20.35
CA ASN A 66 -10.86 14.45 -21.66
C ASN A 66 -12.39 14.39 -21.66
N TYR A 67 -13.02 15.49 -21.32
CA TYR A 67 -14.48 15.61 -21.40
C TYR A 67 -14.95 15.65 -22.86
N CYS A 68 -16.10 15.06 -23.13
CA CYS A 68 -16.78 15.08 -24.44
C CYS A 68 -15.98 14.40 -25.59
N ALA A 69 -14.97 13.59 -25.31
CA ALA A 69 -14.26 12.85 -26.35
C ALA A 69 -14.98 11.55 -26.68
N THR A 70 -15.26 11.33 -27.96
CA THR A 70 -15.80 10.07 -28.50
C THR A 70 -14.89 8.86 -28.22
N LYS A 71 -13.65 9.10 -27.79
CA LYS A 71 -12.62 8.08 -27.51
C LYS A 71 -12.24 7.99 -26.03
N GLN A 72 -13.13 8.31 -25.11
CA GLN A 72 -12.85 8.25 -23.66
C GLN A 72 -12.41 6.86 -23.15
N LEU A 73 -12.73 5.79 -23.89
CA LEU A 73 -12.44 4.41 -23.50
C LEU A 73 -11.14 3.85 -24.10
N ALA A 74 -10.50 4.56 -25.00
CA ALA A 74 -9.23 4.11 -25.60
C ALA A 74 -8.04 4.74 -24.87
N THR A 75 -7.45 4.05 -23.91
CA THR A 75 -6.14 4.41 -23.41
C THR A 75 -5.15 4.37 -24.55
N PRO A 76 -4.39 5.46 -24.84
CA PRO A 76 -3.38 5.44 -25.89
C PRO A 76 -2.42 4.27 -25.64
N LEU A 77 -2.07 3.57 -26.73
CA LEU A 77 -1.04 2.51 -26.68
C LEU A 77 0.25 3.12 -26.15
N ASP A 78 0.72 2.59 -25.02
CA ASP A 78 1.99 3.03 -24.45
C ASP A 78 3.15 2.48 -25.27
N THR A 79 3.83 3.38 -25.98
CA THR A 79 5.00 3.08 -26.84
C THR A 79 6.33 3.25 -26.10
N SER A 80 6.30 3.47 -24.80
CA SER A 80 7.53 3.66 -24.04
C SER A 80 8.40 2.39 -24.02
N PRO A 81 9.74 2.54 -23.99
CA PRO A 81 10.64 1.41 -24.07
C PRO A 81 10.48 0.46 -22.88
N PRO A 82 10.62 -0.87 -23.09
CA PRO A 82 10.52 -1.86 -22.05
C PRO A 82 11.66 -1.73 -21.02
N ILE A 83 11.41 -2.22 -19.83
CA ILE A 83 12.35 -2.18 -18.71
C ILE A 83 13.25 -3.43 -18.74
N PRO A 84 14.54 -3.29 -18.34
CA PRO A 84 15.46 -4.42 -18.20
C PRO A 84 14.91 -5.49 -17.23
N GLU A 85 15.12 -6.77 -17.57
CA GLU A 85 14.60 -7.94 -16.84
C GLU A 85 14.99 -7.94 -15.34
N GLY A 86 16.23 -7.54 -15.02
CA GLY A 86 16.72 -7.46 -13.63
C GLY A 86 15.91 -6.53 -12.73
N LYS A 87 15.26 -5.51 -13.29
CA LYS A 87 14.43 -4.58 -12.54
C LYS A 87 12.98 -5.07 -12.36
N LYS A 88 12.48 -5.97 -13.18
CA LYS A 88 11.10 -6.48 -13.12
C LYS A 88 10.81 -7.17 -11.79
N ARG A 89 11.74 -7.98 -11.28
CA ARG A 89 11.58 -8.70 -10.01
C ARG A 89 11.40 -7.75 -8.83
N THR A 90 12.23 -6.73 -8.73
CA THR A 90 12.13 -5.72 -7.66
C THR A 90 10.78 -5.01 -7.67
N ARG A 91 10.26 -4.67 -8.86
CA ARG A 91 8.96 -4.01 -8.99
C ARG A 91 7.80 -4.89 -8.56
N LYS A 92 7.81 -6.18 -8.94
CA LYS A 92 6.83 -7.15 -8.46
C LYS A 92 6.84 -7.23 -6.92
N GLN A 93 8.01 -7.18 -6.31
CA GLN A 93 8.14 -7.18 -4.86
C GLN A 93 7.60 -5.90 -4.22
N ILE A 94 7.82 -4.72 -4.83
CA ILE A 94 7.27 -3.44 -4.37
C ILE A 94 5.74 -3.50 -4.36
N ILE A 95 5.14 -3.85 -5.51
CA ILE A 95 3.70 -3.92 -5.69
C ILE A 95 3.09 -4.93 -4.69
N GLY A 96 3.66 -6.12 -4.57
CA GLY A 96 3.18 -7.13 -3.63
C GLY A 96 3.32 -6.73 -2.15
N SER A 97 4.40 -6.03 -1.78
CA SER A 97 4.57 -5.54 -0.41
C SER A 97 3.53 -4.44 -0.09
N LEU A 98 3.34 -3.49 -0.99
CA LEU A 98 2.37 -2.40 -0.77
C LEU A 98 0.92 -2.87 -0.89
N LEU A 99 0.64 -3.97 -1.61
CA LEU A 99 -0.69 -4.56 -1.68
C LEU A 99 -1.21 -4.98 -0.31
N TYR A 100 -0.37 -5.61 0.52
CA TYR A 100 -0.76 -5.97 1.88
C TYR A 100 -1.16 -4.74 2.70
N TYR A 101 -0.33 -3.68 2.64
CA TYR A 101 -0.61 -2.44 3.36
C TYR A 101 -1.87 -1.74 2.83
N ALA A 102 -2.07 -1.72 1.52
CA ALA A 102 -3.24 -1.16 0.88
C ALA A 102 -4.54 -1.87 1.30
N HIS A 103 -4.50 -3.20 1.42
CA HIS A 103 -5.67 -3.96 1.87
C HIS A 103 -5.98 -3.81 3.36
N THR A 104 -4.95 -3.63 4.19
CA THR A 104 -5.11 -3.65 5.64
C THR A 104 -5.24 -2.27 6.26
N MET A 105 -4.60 -1.24 5.67
CA MET A 105 -4.45 0.06 6.30
C MET A 105 -4.91 1.23 5.43
N ASP A 106 -4.46 1.30 4.17
CA ASP A 106 -4.72 2.45 3.29
C ASP A 106 -5.36 2.01 1.97
N CYS A 107 -6.67 1.84 1.99
CA CYS A 107 -7.43 1.40 0.80
C CYS A 107 -7.35 2.40 -0.37
N THR A 108 -6.93 3.63 -0.15
CA THR A 108 -6.75 4.62 -1.24
C THR A 108 -5.64 4.21 -2.20
N MET A 109 -4.72 3.36 -1.76
CA MET A 109 -3.64 2.80 -2.57
C MET A 109 -4.10 1.67 -3.51
N LEU A 110 -5.25 1.04 -3.25
CA LEU A 110 -5.68 -0.15 -3.99
C LEU A 110 -5.86 0.06 -5.50
N PRO A 111 -6.53 1.13 -5.97
CA PRO A 111 -6.72 1.34 -7.42
C PRO A 111 -5.38 1.41 -8.16
N THR A 112 -4.46 2.23 -7.67
CA THR A 112 -3.12 2.39 -8.27
C THR A 112 -2.33 1.10 -8.20
N ASN A 113 -2.37 0.39 -7.06
CA ASN A 113 -1.66 -0.87 -6.91
C ASN A 113 -2.17 -1.94 -7.89
N ASN A 114 -3.48 -2.02 -8.12
CA ASN A 114 -4.08 -2.94 -9.09
C ASN A 114 -3.68 -2.60 -10.53
N THR A 115 -3.74 -1.31 -10.90
CA THR A 115 -3.27 -0.85 -12.22
C THR A 115 -1.80 -1.21 -12.47
N LEU A 116 -0.94 -0.99 -11.47
CA LEU A 116 0.46 -1.36 -11.54
C LEU A 116 0.66 -2.89 -11.61
N ALA A 117 -0.20 -3.66 -10.94
CA ALA A 117 -0.16 -5.12 -10.98
C ALA A 117 -0.52 -5.66 -12.38
N GLU A 118 -1.49 -5.08 -13.06
CA GLU A 118 -1.86 -5.43 -14.44
C GLU A 118 -0.71 -5.18 -15.42
N GLN A 119 0.05 -4.11 -15.22
CA GLN A 119 1.20 -3.75 -16.06
C GLN A 119 2.46 -4.59 -15.81
N GLN A 120 2.45 -5.52 -14.85
CA GLN A 120 3.63 -6.34 -14.51
C GLN A 120 4.07 -7.31 -15.61
N SER A 121 3.18 -7.67 -16.52
CA SER A 121 3.50 -8.57 -17.65
C SER A 121 4.43 -7.90 -18.66
N SER A 122 4.24 -6.60 -18.93
CA SER A 122 4.98 -5.82 -19.93
C SER A 122 5.34 -4.44 -19.39
N PRO A 123 6.14 -4.35 -18.31
CA PRO A 123 6.45 -3.08 -17.69
C PRO A 123 7.38 -2.23 -18.58
N ASN A 124 7.10 -0.95 -18.65
CA ASN A 124 7.82 0.04 -19.43
C ASN A 124 8.30 1.22 -18.56
N LYS A 125 8.89 2.25 -19.17
CA LYS A 125 9.36 3.43 -18.43
C LYS A 125 8.25 4.21 -17.72
N ASN A 126 7.04 4.25 -18.30
CA ASN A 126 5.92 4.93 -17.65
C ASN A 126 5.48 4.16 -16.40
N THR A 127 5.43 2.81 -16.46
CA THR A 127 5.22 1.96 -15.29
C THR A 127 6.29 2.21 -14.22
N GLU A 128 7.56 2.40 -14.61
CA GLU A 128 8.64 2.75 -13.66
C GLU A 128 8.37 4.07 -12.95
N SER A 129 8.00 5.11 -13.69
CA SER A 129 7.67 6.43 -13.15
C SER A 129 6.46 6.37 -12.22
N ALA A 130 5.44 5.59 -12.57
CA ALA A 130 4.25 5.40 -11.74
C ALA A 130 4.58 4.67 -10.43
N ILE A 131 5.46 3.65 -10.44
CA ILE A 131 5.92 2.97 -9.23
C ILE A 131 6.72 3.92 -8.33
N ILE A 132 7.57 4.77 -8.89
CA ILE A 132 8.31 5.77 -8.12
C ILE A 132 7.34 6.74 -7.45
N HIS A 133 6.38 7.27 -8.18
CA HIS A 133 5.35 8.16 -7.64
C HIS A 133 4.53 7.48 -6.52
N PHE A 134 4.18 6.21 -6.71
CA PHE A 134 3.46 5.41 -5.70
C PHE A 134 4.28 5.22 -4.42
N LEU A 135 5.60 5.00 -4.54
CA LEU A 135 6.51 4.96 -3.39
C LEU A 135 6.66 6.33 -2.71
N GLU A 136 6.69 7.42 -3.47
CA GLU A 136 6.70 8.79 -2.93
C GLU A 136 5.42 9.11 -2.16
N TYR A 137 4.25 8.66 -2.66
CA TYR A 137 2.99 8.75 -1.93
C TYR A 137 3.06 7.97 -0.61
N ALA A 138 3.51 6.71 -0.66
CA ALA A 138 3.68 5.90 0.54
C ALA A 138 4.67 6.54 1.53
N ALA A 139 5.76 7.14 1.06
CA ALA A 139 6.74 7.85 1.88
C ALA A 139 6.18 9.14 2.51
N THR A 140 5.21 9.77 1.86
CA THR A 140 4.50 10.95 2.41
C THR A 140 3.47 10.52 3.47
N ASN A 141 2.84 9.36 3.29
CA ASN A 141 1.73 8.86 4.10
C ASN A 141 2.12 7.56 4.85
N MET A 142 3.23 7.61 5.61
CA MET A 142 3.84 6.42 6.24
C MET A 142 3.01 5.77 7.35
N SER A 143 2.04 6.49 7.91
CA SER A 143 1.30 6.07 9.11
C SER A 143 -0.19 6.24 8.89
N ALA A 144 -0.84 5.23 8.33
CA ALA A 144 -2.29 5.15 8.33
C ALA A 144 -2.77 4.56 9.66
N ILE A 145 -3.82 5.15 10.22
CA ILE A 145 -4.51 4.66 11.42
C ILE A 145 -5.98 4.50 11.06
N ILE A 146 -6.52 3.31 11.30
CA ILE A 146 -7.94 3.06 11.15
C ILE A 146 -8.57 3.17 12.53
N GLN A 147 -9.64 3.97 12.62
CA GLN A 147 -10.41 4.13 13.85
C GLN A 147 -11.79 3.50 13.65
N TYR A 148 -12.11 2.52 14.49
CA TYR A 148 -13.45 1.98 14.59
C TYR A 148 -14.14 2.59 15.80
N LYS A 149 -15.37 3.02 15.63
CA LYS A 149 -16.22 3.60 16.67
C LYS A 149 -17.51 2.81 16.77
N ASP A 150 -18.06 2.79 17.97
CA ASP A 150 -19.43 2.33 18.20
C ASP A 150 -20.41 3.09 17.29
N SER A 151 -21.31 2.38 16.65
CA SER A 151 -22.39 2.98 15.86
C SER A 151 -23.69 2.95 16.63
N TYR A 152 -24.32 4.10 16.78
CA TYR A 152 -25.67 4.19 17.29
C TYR A 152 -26.64 3.73 16.19
N TRP A 153 -27.34 2.65 16.46
CA TRP A 153 -28.51 2.20 15.68
C TRP A 153 -29.78 2.66 16.37
#